data_39cd8cf0eeec3ee3a8a24195776226e5
#
_entry.id   39cd8cf0eeec3ee3a8a24195776226e5
#
_cell.length_a   1.000
_cell.length_b   1.000
_cell.length_c   1.000
_cell.angle_alpha   90.00
_cell.angle_beta   90.00
_cell.angle_gamma   90.00
#
_symmetry.space_group_name_H-M   'P 1'
#
loop_
_entity.id
_entity.type
_entity.pdbx_description
1 polymer ?
#
loop_
_entity_poly.entity_id
_entity_poly.type
_entity_poly.pdbx_seq_one_letter_code
_entity_poly.pdbx_strand_id
1 'polypeptide(L)'
;MSFTDKKLSDVYKDILHTDNSNTGISSTIKQIKCGDGDATALYLSDSVLHLRPSTDGTGLIRVRDADGNNLFLVDSTNDLVKAGVGSHIVNTQYAQFSTNSGEGAVFSANTHYALTFGHANFSNGITGLPSFGTGTDPATSFTTAEGNHTRSGDLVPVMWLVSDNITIDAVYSLEGADTATGDTTRMHLFSYTFTSGSTSALADGTLLAHNSDVTNAGSEQAYKSTWTVDSANVDANKVILAFFEADSVNSDYSVNIRVKYHLR
;
A
#
# COMPACT_ATOMS: atom_id res chain seq x y z
N MET A 1 27.59 31.09 19.17
CA MET A 1 27.65 32.24 20.08
C MET A 1 28.61 31.88 21.22
N SER A 2 29.56 32.73 21.59
CA SER A 2 30.46 32.46 22.74
C SER A 2 29.87 33.12 23.99
N PHE A 3 29.89 32.45 25.13
CA PHE A 3 29.54 33.03 26.42
C PHE A 3 30.68 33.80 27.08
N THR A 4 31.86 33.88 26.43
CA THR A 4 33.02 34.63 26.93
C THR A 4 32.62 36.10 27.02
N ASP A 5 32.82 36.69 28.20
CA ASP A 5 32.56 38.09 28.51
C ASP A 5 31.09 38.55 28.42
N LYS A 6 30.15 37.59 28.43
CA LYS A 6 28.71 37.90 28.46
C LYS A 6 28.12 37.65 29.84
N LYS A 7 27.25 38.58 30.31
CA LYS A 7 26.44 38.35 31.51
C LYS A 7 25.34 37.34 31.17
N LEU A 8 24.97 36.52 32.13
CA LEU A 8 23.87 35.56 31.99
C LEU A 8 22.56 36.24 31.56
N SER A 9 22.29 37.44 32.07
CA SER A 9 21.17 38.28 31.68
C SER A 9 21.07 38.61 30.21
N ASP A 10 22.25 38.68 29.50
CA ASP A 10 22.32 39.07 28.10
C ASP A 10 22.12 37.89 27.14
N VAL A 11 22.20 36.68 27.67
CA VAL A 11 22.11 35.40 26.90
C VAL A 11 21.07 34.45 27.43
N TYR A 12 20.30 34.87 28.42
CA TYR A 12 19.31 34.01 29.09
C TYR A 12 18.29 33.39 28.10
N LYS A 13 17.89 34.15 27.10
CA LYS A 13 16.96 33.70 26.06
C LYS A 13 17.46 32.50 25.25
N ASP A 14 18.74 32.38 25.07
CA ASP A 14 19.41 31.33 24.30
C ASP A 14 19.68 30.07 25.14
N ILE A 15 19.37 30.08 26.45
CA ILE A 15 19.61 28.95 27.33
C ILE A 15 18.40 28.00 27.30
N LEU A 16 18.67 26.74 26.96
CA LEU A 16 17.69 25.68 27.07
C LEU A 16 17.71 25.12 28.50
N HIS A 17 16.55 25.01 29.10
CA HIS A 17 16.42 24.51 30.48
C HIS A 17 15.18 23.63 30.67
N THR A 18 15.19 22.81 31.71
CA THR A 18 14.00 22.13 32.22
C THR A 18 13.28 23.05 33.21
N ASP A 19 11.99 23.22 33.06
CA ASP A 19 11.16 23.94 34.01
C ASP A 19 10.88 23.03 35.23
N ASN A 20 11.87 22.88 36.11
CA ASN A 20 11.86 21.94 37.21
C ASN A 20 12.35 22.55 38.53
N SER A 21 12.08 23.84 38.76
CA SER A 21 12.36 24.52 40.02
C SER A 21 13.79 24.27 40.58
N ASN A 22 14.79 24.30 39.70
CA ASN A 22 16.20 24.08 40.02
C ASN A 22 16.56 22.66 40.54
N THR A 23 15.70 21.66 40.32
CA THR A 23 15.97 20.26 40.73
C THR A 23 16.66 19.44 39.65
N GLY A 24 16.92 20.02 38.48
CA GLY A 24 17.57 19.32 37.35
C GLY A 24 16.67 18.28 36.67
N ILE A 25 17.30 17.30 36.02
CA ILE A 25 16.59 16.18 35.39
C ILE A 25 16.18 15.18 36.47
N SER A 26 14.95 14.68 36.40
CA SER A 26 14.40 13.69 37.34
C SER A 26 13.62 12.61 36.60
N SER A 27 13.00 11.67 37.30
CA SER A 27 12.14 10.65 36.73
C SER A 27 10.85 11.20 36.09
N THR A 28 10.48 12.45 36.43
CA THR A 28 9.34 13.10 35.78
C THR A 28 9.77 13.77 34.50
N ILE A 29 9.11 13.40 33.39
CA ILE A 29 9.39 13.97 32.08
C ILE A 29 9.00 15.46 32.05
N LYS A 30 9.90 16.30 31.58
CA LYS A 30 9.72 17.76 31.48
C LYS A 30 10.05 18.26 30.11
N GLN A 31 9.30 19.26 29.65
CA GLN A 31 9.58 19.94 28.39
C GLN A 31 10.81 20.84 28.53
N ILE A 32 11.64 20.83 27.53
CA ILE A 32 12.77 21.77 27.40
C ILE A 32 12.21 23.08 26.86
N LYS A 33 12.54 24.18 27.53
CA LYS A 33 12.14 25.53 27.17
C LYS A 33 13.36 26.41 26.98
N CYS A 34 13.22 27.51 26.24
CA CYS A 34 14.22 28.60 26.26
C CYS A 34 14.02 29.50 27.46
N GLY A 35 14.97 30.44 27.69
CA GLY A 35 14.92 31.35 28.82
C GLY A 35 13.71 32.26 28.85
N ASP A 36 13.09 32.57 27.72
CA ASP A 36 11.83 33.31 27.61
C ASP A 36 10.58 32.46 27.91
N GLY A 37 10.74 31.15 28.13
CA GLY A 37 9.66 30.24 28.41
C GLY A 37 9.06 29.57 27.15
N ASP A 38 9.55 29.90 25.96
CA ASP A 38 9.09 29.25 24.73
C ASP A 38 9.42 27.76 24.75
N ALA A 39 8.44 26.99 24.40
CA ALA A 39 8.48 25.53 24.46
C ALA A 39 9.13 24.92 23.21
N THR A 40 10.02 23.96 23.39
CA THR A 40 10.52 23.12 22.30
C THR A 40 9.71 21.85 22.11
N ALA A 41 9.93 21.12 21.03
CA ALA A 41 9.36 19.77 20.84
C ALA A 41 10.08 18.70 21.69
N LEU A 42 11.10 19.06 22.46
CA LEU A 42 11.96 18.13 23.21
C LEU A 42 11.48 18.02 24.66
N TYR A 43 11.30 16.80 25.15
CA TYR A 43 10.99 16.45 26.52
C TYR A 43 12.00 15.46 27.06
N LEU A 44 12.48 15.64 28.28
CA LEU A 44 13.49 14.78 28.93
C LEU A 44 13.07 14.35 30.34
N SER A 45 13.46 13.13 30.69
CA SER A 45 13.62 12.65 32.06
C SER A 45 14.97 11.95 32.20
N ASP A 46 15.26 11.39 33.35
CA ASP A 46 16.47 10.58 33.59
C ASP A 46 16.55 9.29 32.71
N SER A 47 15.42 8.83 32.21
CA SER A 47 15.29 7.56 31.47
C SER A 47 14.62 7.68 30.11
N VAL A 48 13.99 8.84 29.79
CA VAL A 48 13.18 8.99 28.59
C VAL A 48 13.46 10.29 27.84
N LEU A 49 13.60 10.17 26.52
CA LEU A 49 13.58 11.25 25.55
C LEU A 49 12.28 11.17 24.73
N HIS A 50 11.44 12.22 24.81
CA HIS A 50 10.30 12.37 23.92
C HIS A 50 10.53 13.54 22.95
N LEU A 51 10.19 13.31 21.68
CA LEU A 51 10.03 14.34 20.66
C LEU A 51 8.55 14.46 20.35
N ARG A 52 7.92 15.52 20.83
CA ARG A 52 6.48 15.76 20.71
C ARG A 52 6.23 17.19 20.25
N PRO A 53 5.81 17.41 19.00
CA PRO A 53 5.50 18.75 18.53
C PRO A 53 4.20 19.26 19.17
N SER A 54 4.02 20.56 19.21
CA SER A 54 2.73 21.19 19.58
C SER A 54 1.69 21.08 18.45
N THR A 55 2.16 20.90 17.24
CA THR A 55 1.35 20.71 16.02
C THR A 55 2.07 19.72 15.14
N ASP A 56 1.32 18.80 14.53
CA ASP A 56 1.89 17.81 13.61
C ASP A 56 2.55 18.47 12.42
N GLY A 57 3.64 17.85 11.96
CA GLY A 57 4.44 18.35 10.85
C GLY A 57 5.06 17.22 10.03
N THR A 58 5.25 17.49 8.75
CA THR A 58 5.83 16.53 7.79
C THR A 58 7.33 16.30 7.98
N GLY A 59 7.91 16.73 9.09
CA GLY A 59 9.34 16.60 9.37
C GLY A 59 9.72 16.87 10.81
N LEU A 60 9.07 16.19 11.74
CA LEU A 60 9.36 16.28 13.18
C LEU A 60 10.82 15.93 13.51
N ILE A 61 11.35 14.88 12.90
CA ILE A 61 12.76 14.51 12.96
C ILE A 61 13.30 14.44 11.54
N ARG A 62 14.43 15.09 11.30
CA ARG A 62 15.13 15.04 10.03
C ARG A 62 16.62 14.82 10.25
N VAL A 63 17.12 13.71 9.69
CA VAL A 63 18.55 13.49 9.51
C VAL A 63 18.86 13.70 8.03
N ARG A 64 19.83 14.55 7.72
CA ARG A 64 20.18 14.92 6.35
C ARG A 64 21.64 14.65 6.06
N ASP A 65 21.95 14.41 4.79
CA ASP A 65 23.33 14.43 4.28
C ASP A 65 23.84 15.87 4.09
N ALA A 66 25.07 15.99 3.60
CA ALA A 66 25.71 17.28 3.36
C ALA A 66 25.01 18.10 2.24
N ASP A 67 24.33 17.43 1.32
CA ASP A 67 23.59 18.04 0.21
C ASP A 67 22.16 18.42 0.60
N GLY A 68 21.74 18.14 1.84
CA GLY A 68 20.44 18.46 2.38
C GLY A 68 19.33 17.42 2.11
N ASN A 69 19.68 16.27 1.53
CA ASN A 69 18.72 15.18 1.31
C ASN A 69 18.35 14.50 2.63
N ASN A 70 17.09 14.11 2.79
CA ASN A 70 16.66 13.38 3.97
C ASN A 70 17.20 11.94 3.92
N LEU A 71 17.96 11.54 4.95
CA LEU A 71 18.35 10.15 5.20
C LEU A 71 17.36 9.43 6.12
N PHE A 72 16.74 10.17 7.04
CA PHE A 72 15.71 9.69 7.94
C PHE A 72 14.72 10.83 8.24
N LEU A 73 13.45 10.52 8.22
CA LEU A 73 12.37 11.49 8.41
C LEU A 73 11.25 10.86 9.22
N VAL A 74 10.77 11.56 10.25
CA VAL A 74 9.51 11.27 10.93
C VAL A 74 8.49 12.34 10.55
N ASP A 75 7.41 11.90 9.94
CA ASP A 75 6.28 12.70 9.46
C ASP A 75 5.09 12.42 10.38
N SER A 76 4.82 13.29 11.35
CA SER A 76 3.72 13.12 12.29
C SER A 76 2.37 13.61 11.75
N THR A 77 2.35 14.28 10.60
CA THR A 77 1.10 14.64 9.91
C THR A 77 0.47 13.43 9.23
N ASN A 78 1.31 12.54 8.68
CA ASN A 78 0.86 11.37 7.92
C ASN A 78 1.15 10.04 8.65
N ASP A 79 1.65 10.09 9.89
CA ASP A 79 2.02 8.94 10.71
C ASP A 79 3.05 8.00 10.03
N LEU A 80 4.04 8.60 9.35
CA LEU A 80 5.01 7.86 8.53
C LEU A 80 6.44 8.04 9.01
N VAL A 81 7.22 6.98 8.87
CA VAL A 81 8.68 7.02 8.95
C VAL A 81 9.25 6.70 7.57
N LYS A 82 10.16 7.57 7.08
CA LYS A 82 10.77 7.44 5.75
C LYS A 82 12.30 7.35 5.88
N ALA A 83 12.94 6.58 5.01
CA ALA A 83 14.39 6.42 4.98
C ALA A 83 14.95 6.43 3.56
N GLY A 84 16.24 6.78 3.45
CA GLY A 84 16.98 6.85 2.19
C GLY A 84 16.65 8.08 1.34
N VAL A 85 17.53 8.36 0.37
CA VAL A 85 17.43 9.54 -0.52
C VAL A 85 16.11 9.60 -1.30
N GLY A 86 15.49 8.45 -1.60
CA GLY A 86 14.15 8.38 -2.21
C GLY A 86 12.99 8.59 -1.23
N SER A 87 13.25 8.86 0.06
CA SER A 87 12.22 9.01 1.10
C SER A 87 11.22 7.85 1.13
N HIS A 88 11.72 6.61 1.05
CA HIS A 88 10.91 5.40 1.04
C HIS A 88 10.27 5.16 2.42
N ILE A 89 8.99 4.82 2.44
CA ILE A 89 8.29 4.44 3.67
C ILE A 89 8.92 3.16 4.23
N VAL A 90 9.31 3.18 5.51
CA VAL A 90 10.12 2.10 6.14
C VAL A 90 9.36 0.77 6.19
N ASN A 91 8.03 0.80 6.38
CA ASN A 91 7.19 -0.39 6.45
C ASN A 91 6.54 -0.78 5.11
N THR A 92 7.15 -0.39 3.98
CA THR A 92 6.67 -0.79 2.65
C THR A 92 6.76 -2.30 2.45
N GLN A 93 5.68 -2.87 1.96
CA GLN A 93 5.53 -4.28 1.64
C GLN A 93 4.99 -4.47 0.22
N TYR A 94 5.03 -5.71 -0.26
CA TYR A 94 4.53 -6.07 -1.59
C TYR A 94 3.68 -7.34 -1.50
N ALA A 95 2.51 -7.28 -2.12
CA ALA A 95 1.67 -8.45 -2.40
C ALA A 95 1.68 -8.72 -3.91
N GLN A 96 1.33 -9.95 -4.29
CA GLN A 96 1.40 -10.38 -5.68
C GLN A 96 0.20 -11.25 -6.02
N PHE A 97 -0.34 -11.02 -7.23
CA PHE A 97 -1.25 -11.94 -7.90
C PHE A 97 -0.64 -12.35 -9.23
N SER A 98 -0.88 -13.58 -9.65
CA SER A 98 -0.35 -14.04 -10.92
C SER A 98 -1.20 -15.14 -11.55
N THR A 99 -1.11 -15.21 -12.84
CA THR A 99 -1.55 -16.38 -13.62
C THR A 99 -0.74 -16.46 -14.90
N ASN A 100 -0.83 -17.63 -15.54
CA ASN A 100 -0.39 -17.84 -16.87
C ASN A 100 -1.40 -18.80 -17.51
N SER A 101 -1.87 -18.49 -18.63
CA SER A 101 -2.86 -19.29 -19.32
C SER A 101 -2.26 -20.44 -20.09
N GLY A 102 -1.02 -20.81 -19.98
CA GLY A 102 -0.36 -21.90 -20.73
C GLY A 102 -1.26 -22.72 -21.66
N GLU A 103 -0.74 -23.41 -22.61
CA GLU A 103 -1.54 -24.15 -23.61
C GLU A 103 -2.73 -24.89 -22.97
N GLY A 104 -3.96 -24.45 -23.26
CA GLY A 104 -5.20 -25.07 -22.80
C GLY A 104 -5.99 -24.35 -21.69
N ALA A 105 -5.54 -23.23 -21.18
CA ALA A 105 -6.40 -22.38 -20.36
C ALA A 105 -7.31 -21.54 -21.26
N VAL A 106 -8.60 -21.78 -21.19
CA VAL A 106 -9.59 -21.08 -21.99
C VAL A 106 -10.16 -19.94 -21.18
N PHE A 107 -9.76 -18.70 -21.48
CA PHE A 107 -10.49 -17.52 -21.05
C PHE A 107 -11.68 -17.29 -21.99
N SER A 108 -12.88 -17.13 -21.43
CA SER A 108 -14.02 -16.68 -22.21
C SER A 108 -13.88 -15.20 -22.51
N ALA A 109 -14.20 -14.79 -23.75
CA ALA A 109 -14.16 -13.40 -24.13
C ALA A 109 -14.98 -12.51 -23.18
N ASN A 110 -14.49 -11.32 -22.91
CA ASN A 110 -15.15 -10.31 -22.09
C ASN A 110 -15.55 -10.83 -20.69
N THR A 111 -14.85 -11.83 -20.17
CA THR A 111 -15.14 -12.42 -18.86
C THR A 111 -14.00 -12.16 -17.89
N HIS A 112 -14.32 -11.62 -16.72
CA HIS A 112 -13.34 -11.38 -15.68
C HIS A 112 -13.04 -12.66 -14.90
N TYR A 113 -11.77 -12.91 -14.68
CA TYR A 113 -11.28 -14.05 -13.90
C TYR A 113 -10.47 -13.55 -12.72
N ALA A 114 -10.69 -14.14 -11.55
CA ALA A 114 -9.87 -13.84 -10.38
C ALA A 114 -8.52 -14.56 -10.49
N LEU A 115 -7.44 -13.81 -10.30
CA LEU A 115 -6.08 -14.30 -10.35
C LEU A 115 -5.66 -14.93 -9.01
N THR A 116 -4.81 -15.94 -9.06
CA THR A 116 -4.26 -16.57 -7.86
C THR A 116 -3.45 -15.58 -7.04
N PHE A 117 -3.68 -15.55 -5.72
CA PHE A 117 -2.84 -14.80 -4.81
C PHE A 117 -1.49 -15.51 -4.62
N GLY A 118 -0.40 -14.79 -4.84
CA GLY A 118 0.94 -15.33 -4.83
C GLY A 118 1.42 -15.81 -6.21
N HIS A 119 2.30 -16.80 -6.21
CA HIS A 119 2.81 -17.40 -7.44
C HIS A 119 1.88 -18.51 -7.94
N ALA A 120 1.39 -18.37 -9.16
CA ALA A 120 0.70 -19.46 -9.83
C ALA A 120 1.69 -20.59 -10.18
N ASN A 121 1.42 -21.78 -9.70
CA ASN A 121 2.17 -22.98 -10.10
C ASN A 121 1.38 -23.77 -11.14
N PHE A 122 1.93 -23.87 -12.36
CA PHE A 122 1.24 -24.47 -13.51
C PHE A 122 1.33 -25.97 -13.60
N SER A 123 2.15 -26.62 -12.81
CA SER A 123 2.43 -28.03 -13.02
C SER A 123 1.29 -28.97 -12.62
N ASN A 124 0.31 -28.53 -11.85
CA ASN A 124 -0.73 -29.42 -11.32
C ASN A 124 -2.14 -28.80 -11.16
N GLY A 125 -2.57 -28.04 -12.19
CA GLY A 125 -4.00 -27.87 -12.35
C GLY A 125 -4.72 -27.11 -11.24
N ILE A 126 -4.62 -25.80 -11.19
CA ILE A 126 -5.82 -25.04 -10.86
C ILE A 126 -6.73 -25.25 -12.07
N THR A 127 -7.68 -26.15 -11.93
CA THR A 127 -8.69 -26.41 -12.95
C THR A 127 -9.64 -25.22 -13.00
N GLY A 128 -9.23 -24.19 -13.75
CA GLY A 128 -10.03 -22.99 -13.99
C GLY A 128 -9.91 -21.94 -12.90
N LEU A 129 -9.55 -20.73 -13.31
CA LEU A 129 -9.69 -19.54 -12.46
C LEU A 129 -11.19 -19.26 -12.25
N PRO A 130 -11.62 -18.80 -11.06
CA PRO A 130 -13.01 -18.38 -10.85
C PRO A 130 -13.39 -17.24 -11.81
N SER A 131 -14.49 -17.42 -12.55
CA SER A 131 -15.04 -16.39 -13.44
C SER A 131 -16.14 -15.58 -12.73
N PHE A 132 -16.19 -14.28 -13.03
CA PHE A 132 -17.06 -13.32 -12.35
C PHE A 132 -18.01 -12.57 -13.29
N GLY A 133 -18.19 -13.08 -14.49
CA GLY A 133 -19.11 -12.50 -15.46
C GLY A 133 -18.49 -11.46 -16.37
N THR A 134 -19.35 -10.85 -17.18
CA THR A 134 -18.98 -10.03 -18.36
C THR A 134 -19.23 -8.53 -18.17
N GLY A 135 -19.30 -8.06 -16.92
CA GLY A 135 -19.51 -6.63 -16.63
C GLY A 135 -18.32 -5.80 -17.11
N THR A 136 -18.62 -4.72 -17.83
CA THR A 136 -17.59 -3.77 -18.33
C THR A 136 -17.27 -2.65 -17.35
N ASP A 137 -18.13 -2.43 -16.35
CA ASP A 137 -17.91 -1.48 -15.25
C ASP A 137 -17.73 -2.24 -13.94
N PRO A 138 -16.48 -2.50 -13.53
CA PRO A 138 -16.20 -3.27 -12.32
C PRO A 138 -16.75 -2.62 -11.06
N ALA A 139 -16.75 -1.28 -10.97
CA ALA A 139 -17.24 -0.58 -9.79
C ALA A 139 -18.71 -0.88 -9.49
N THR A 140 -19.51 -1.16 -10.52
CA THR A 140 -20.93 -1.52 -10.39
C THR A 140 -21.17 -3.02 -10.52
N SER A 141 -20.33 -3.74 -11.27
CA SER A 141 -20.54 -5.17 -11.59
C SER A 141 -20.01 -6.11 -10.53
N PHE A 142 -18.98 -5.73 -9.78
CA PHE A 142 -18.29 -6.60 -8.81
C PHE A 142 -18.48 -6.18 -7.36
N THR A 143 -19.55 -5.47 -7.03
CA THR A 143 -19.90 -5.18 -5.63
C THR A 143 -20.21 -6.45 -4.83
N THR A 144 -20.60 -7.53 -5.51
CA THR A 144 -20.70 -8.88 -4.96
C THR A 144 -19.82 -9.79 -5.81
N ALA A 145 -18.80 -10.40 -5.19
CA ALA A 145 -17.92 -11.33 -5.88
C ALA A 145 -18.57 -12.71 -5.97
N GLU A 146 -19.27 -12.91 -7.03
CA GLU A 146 -19.92 -14.16 -7.40
C GLU A 146 -19.70 -14.47 -8.88
N GLY A 147 -19.88 -15.69 -9.27
CA GLY A 147 -19.69 -16.16 -10.64
C GLY A 147 -20.00 -17.64 -10.72
N ASN A 148 -19.17 -18.42 -11.36
CA ASN A 148 -19.28 -19.87 -11.34
C ASN A 148 -18.95 -20.50 -9.96
N HIS A 149 -18.34 -19.70 -9.05
CA HIS A 149 -18.08 -20.05 -7.66
C HIS A 149 -18.80 -19.05 -6.75
N THR A 150 -19.90 -19.44 -6.16
CA THR A 150 -20.78 -18.55 -5.41
C THR A 150 -20.48 -18.49 -3.91
N ARG A 151 -19.48 -19.23 -3.44
CA ARG A 151 -19.15 -19.33 -2.03
C ARG A 151 -17.73 -18.85 -1.77
N SER A 152 -17.56 -18.08 -0.71
CA SER A 152 -16.25 -17.58 -0.32
C SER A 152 -15.21 -18.69 -0.08
N GLY A 153 -15.63 -19.89 0.28
CA GLY A 153 -14.73 -21.04 0.43
C GLY A 153 -14.04 -21.47 -0.87
N ASP A 154 -14.70 -21.31 -2.00
CA ASP A 154 -14.15 -21.66 -3.31
C ASP A 154 -13.12 -20.63 -3.80
N LEU A 155 -13.12 -19.43 -3.21
CA LEU A 155 -12.28 -18.30 -3.60
C LEU A 155 -10.97 -18.20 -2.80
N VAL A 156 -10.76 -19.05 -1.78
CA VAL A 156 -9.57 -18.98 -0.91
C VAL A 156 -8.25 -18.87 -1.69
N PRO A 157 -8.02 -19.61 -2.78
CA PRO A 157 -6.75 -19.53 -3.51
C PRO A 157 -6.50 -18.19 -4.22
N VAL A 158 -7.54 -17.40 -4.46
CA VAL A 158 -7.46 -16.10 -5.15
C VAL A 158 -7.60 -14.91 -4.20
N MET A 159 -7.86 -15.16 -2.91
CA MET A 159 -8.02 -14.13 -1.89
C MET A 159 -6.71 -13.78 -1.20
N TRP A 160 -6.44 -12.51 -1.09
CA TRP A 160 -5.46 -11.96 -0.14
C TRP A 160 -6.20 -11.46 1.10
N LEU A 161 -6.03 -12.15 2.23
CA LEU A 161 -6.53 -11.68 3.52
C LEU A 161 -5.65 -10.54 4.05
N VAL A 162 -6.23 -9.39 4.28
CA VAL A 162 -5.58 -8.22 4.88
C VAL A 162 -5.66 -8.33 6.40
N SER A 163 -4.54 -8.64 7.06
CA SER A 163 -4.50 -8.87 8.51
C SER A 163 -4.45 -7.57 9.33
N ASP A 164 -3.92 -6.51 8.75
CA ASP A 164 -3.76 -5.20 9.38
C ASP A 164 -4.30 -4.11 8.46
N ASN A 165 -4.59 -2.93 9.00
CA ASN A 165 -4.95 -1.79 8.16
C ASN A 165 -3.78 -1.43 7.24
N ILE A 166 -4.05 -1.29 5.94
CA ILE A 166 -3.04 -0.97 4.94
C ILE A 166 -3.44 0.25 4.10
N THR A 167 -2.44 0.89 3.51
CA THR A 167 -2.62 1.85 2.42
C THR A 167 -1.88 1.33 1.19
N ILE A 168 -2.58 1.25 0.06
CA ILE A 168 -2.01 0.92 -1.24
C ILE A 168 -1.29 2.14 -1.79
N ASP A 169 0.03 2.03 -1.98
CA ASP A 169 0.87 3.11 -2.51
C ASP A 169 0.91 3.13 -4.04
N ALA A 170 0.90 1.95 -4.65
CA ALA A 170 0.93 1.78 -6.10
C ALA A 170 0.58 0.35 -6.50
N VAL A 171 0.07 0.17 -7.69
CA VAL A 171 -0.14 -1.14 -8.32
C VAL A 171 0.53 -1.16 -9.69
N TYR A 172 1.21 -2.24 -9.98
CA TYR A 172 1.92 -2.47 -11.24
C TYR A 172 1.53 -3.82 -11.81
N SER A 173 1.52 -3.93 -13.14
CA SER A 173 1.41 -5.23 -13.79
C SER A 173 2.46 -5.42 -14.86
N LEU A 174 2.79 -6.69 -15.07
CA LEU A 174 3.37 -7.20 -16.30
C LEU A 174 2.36 -8.16 -16.89
N GLU A 175 2.02 -7.99 -18.15
CA GLU A 175 1.24 -8.94 -18.91
C GLU A 175 2.02 -9.35 -20.16
N GLY A 176 2.03 -10.63 -20.45
CA GLY A 176 2.55 -11.21 -21.68
C GLY A 176 1.39 -11.84 -22.43
N ALA A 177 1.33 -11.60 -23.73
CA ALA A 177 0.34 -12.17 -24.61
C ALA A 177 1.03 -12.98 -25.73
N ASP A 178 0.45 -14.12 -26.07
CA ASP A 178 0.78 -14.90 -27.26
C ASP A 178 -0.46 -15.01 -28.14
N THR A 179 -0.29 -14.86 -29.46
CA THR A 179 -1.36 -14.91 -30.48
C THR A 179 -2.54 -13.94 -30.27
N ALA A 180 -2.29 -12.81 -29.63
CA ALA A 180 -3.33 -11.87 -29.17
C ALA A 180 -3.38 -10.55 -29.93
N THR A 181 -2.92 -10.49 -31.19
CA THR A 181 -2.93 -9.24 -31.97
C THR A 181 -4.33 -8.62 -32.07
N GLY A 182 -4.47 -7.38 -31.61
CA GLY A 182 -5.74 -6.64 -31.59
C GLY A 182 -6.62 -6.91 -30.37
N ASP A 183 -6.25 -7.84 -29.53
CA ASP A 183 -6.98 -8.13 -28.30
C ASP A 183 -6.70 -7.06 -27.23
N THR A 184 -7.70 -6.73 -26.44
CA THR A 184 -7.62 -5.72 -25.38
C THR A 184 -7.83 -6.38 -24.02
N THR A 185 -6.97 -6.03 -23.06
CA THR A 185 -7.02 -6.55 -21.71
C THR A 185 -7.33 -5.47 -20.69
N ARG A 186 -8.00 -5.86 -19.60
CA ARG A 186 -8.36 -5.01 -18.46
C ARG A 186 -8.09 -5.74 -17.15
N MET A 187 -7.58 -5.00 -16.17
CA MET A 187 -7.29 -5.55 -14.85
C MET A 187 -7.80 -4.64 -13.75
N HIS A 188 -8.32 -5.24 -12.68
CA HIS A 188 -8.93 -4.54 -11.57
C HIS A 188 -8.55 -5.18 -10.25
N LEU A 189 -8.44 -4.37 -9.21
CA LEU A 189 -8.22 -4.80 -7.83
C LEU A 189 -9.41 -4.39 -6.98
N PHE A 190 -10.02 -5.33 -6.26
CA PHE A 190 -11.17 -5.08 -5.40
C PHE A 190 -10.94 -5.58 -3.99
N SER A 191 -11.45 -4.85 -2.99
CA SER A 191 -11.62 -5.37 -1.64
C SER A 191 -13.06 -5.75 -1.37
N TYR A 192 -13.25 -6.77 -0.52
CA TYR A 192 -14.56 -7.28 -0.10
C TYR A 192 -14.62 -7.50 1.40
N THR A 193 -15.83 -7.49 1.96
CA THR A 193 -16.07 -7.95 3.32
C THR A 193 -15.98 -9.47 3.36
N PHE A 194 -15.17 -10.00 4.28
CA PHE A 194 -15.04 -11.42 4.54
C PHE A 194 -15.68 -11.76 5.87
N THR A 195 -16.60 -12.75 5.86
CA THR A 195 -17.22 -13.27 7.07
C THR A 195 -16.82 -14.73 7.25
N SER A 196 -16.11 -15.04 8.32
CA SER A 196 -15.66 -16.40 8.63
C SER A 196 -16.86 -17.35 8.77
N GLY A 197 -16.80 -18.50 8.09
CA GLY A 197 -17.87 -19.51 8.10
C GLY A 197 -19.08 -19.16 7.24
N SER A 198 -19.08 -18.05 6.50
CA SER A 198 -20.16 -17.71 5.57
C SER A 198 -20.22 -18.68 4.40
N THR A 199 -21.44 -19.03 4.00
CA THR A 199 -21.74 -19.77 2.76
C THR A 199 -22.17 -18.85 1.62
N SER A 200 -22.21 -17.54 1.87
CA SER A 200 -22.58 -16.52 0.89
C SER A 200 -21.38 -16.08 0.05
N ALA A 201 -21.66 -15.42 -1.07
CA ALA A 201 -20.67 -14.71 -1.86
C ALA A 201 -20.04 -13.56 -1.06
N LEU A 202 -18.86 -13.11 -1.49
CA LEU A 202 -18.23 -11.91 -0.94
C LEU A 202 -19.04 -10.67 -1.35
N ALA A 203 -19.25 -9.74 -0.42
CA ALA A 203 -20.05 -8.54 -0.60
C ALA A 203 -19.26 -7.26 -0.26
N ASP A 204 -19.90 -6.11 -0.44
CA ASP A 204 -19.35 -4.77 -0.19
C ASP A 204 -18.06 -4.52 -0.99
N GLY A 205 -18.06 -4.93 -2.25
CA GLY A 205 -16.95 -4.76 -3.17
C GLY A 205 -16.62 -3.28 -3.38
N THR A 206 -15.35 -2.93 -3.20
CA THR A 206 -14.81 -1.59 -3.42
C THR A 206 -13.67 -1.68 -4.42
N LEU A 207 -13.73 -0.91 -5.52
CA LEU A 207 -12.63 -0.79 -6.46
C LEU A 207 -11.45 -0.08 -5.80
N LEU A 208 -10.32 -0.77 -5.73
CA LEU A 208 -9.08 -0.26 -5.14
C LEU A 208 -8.15 0.35 -6.19
N ALA A 209 -8.02 -0.32 -7.34
CA ALA A 209 -7.19 0.13 -8.43
C ALA A 209 -7.57 -0.55 -9.76
N HIS A 210 -7.25 0.10 -10.88
CA HIS A 210 -7.41 -0.46 -12.22
C HIS A 210 -6.27 -0.02 -13.15
N ASN A 211 -5.98 -0.82 -14.18
CA ASN A 211 -5.10 -0.40 -15.26
C ASN A 211 -5.90 0.35 -16.35
N SER A 212 -5.21 1.13 -17.18
CA SER A 212 -5.77 1.52 -18.47
C SER A 212 -5.80 0.30 -19.39
N ASP A 213 -6.79 0.22 -20.27
CA ASP A 213 -6.88 -0.85 -21.25
C ASP A 213 -5.59 -0.97 -22.06
N VAL A 214 -5.14 -2.20 -22.28
CA VAL A 214 -3.95 -2.52 -23.07
C VAL A 214 -4.39 -3.30 -24.29
N THR A 215 -4.13 -2.75 -25.48
CA THR A 215 -4.40 -3.43 -26.74
C THR A 215 -3.10 -3.99 -27.31
N ASN A 216 -3.06 -5.29 -27.56
CA ASN A 216 -1.92 -5.99 -28.11
C ASN A 216 -1.74 -5.63 -29.58
N ALA A 217 -0.57 -5.10 -29.95
CA ALA A 217 -0.27 -4.68 -31.32
C ALA A 217 0.41 -5.77 -32.17
N GLY A 218 0.87 -6.85 -31.55
CA GLY A 218 1.56 -7.96 -32.19
C GLY A 218 1.15 -9.32 -31.61
N SER A 219 1.68 -10.41 -32.19
CA SER A 219 1.33 -11.77 -31.77
C SER A 219 1.96 -12.14 -30.42
N GLU A 220 3.21 -11.73 -30.19
CA GLU A 220 3.91 -11.99 -28.93
C GLU A 220 4.44 -10.68 -28.37
N GLN A 221 3.86 -10.20 -27.27
CA GLN A 221 4.26 -8.94 -26.66
C GLN A 221 4.14 -9.00 -25.14
N ALA A 222 4.93 -8.16 -24.49
CA ALA A 222 4.83 -7.95 -23.05
C ALA A 222 4.67 -6.45 -22.74
N TYR A 223 3.76 -6.15 -21.86
CA TYR A 223 3.46 -4.79 -21.41
C TYR A 223 3.70 -4.64 -19.93
N LYS A 224 4.17 -3.45 -19.56
CA LYS A 224 4.24 -3.00 -18.17
C LYS A 224 3.24 -1.87 -17.98
N SER A 225 2.35 -2.01 -17.03
CA SER A 225 1.38 -0.97 -16.67
C SER A 225 1.59 -0.48 -15.24
N THR A 226 1.32 0.80 -15.04
CA THR A 226 1.14 1.41 -13.71
C THR A 226 -0.33 1.78 -13.61
N TRP A 227 -0.97 1.35 -12.54
CA TRP A 227 -2.42 1.48 -12.39
C TRP A 227 -2.82 2.79 -11.73
N THR A 228 -4.05 3.19 -11.96
CA THR A 228 -4.73 4.21 -11.15
C THR A 228 -5.16 3.58 -9.83
N VAL A 229 -4.84 4.20 -8.71
CA VAL A 229 -5.36 3.83 -7.38
C VAL A 229 -6.62 4.64 -7.13
N ASP A 230 -7.76 3.97 -7.01
CA ASP A 230 -9.08 4.58 -6.81
C ASP A 230 -9.41 4.74 -5.32
N SER A 231 -9.14 3.71 -4.54
CA SER A 231 -9.34 3.68 -3.09
C SER A 231 -8.14 3.06 -2.40
N ALA A 232 -7.27 3.90 -1.84
CA ALA A 232 -5.98 3.44 -1.31
C ALA A 232 -6.11 2.67 0.02
N ASN A 233 -7.05 3.03 0.88
CA ASN A 233 -7.13 2.51 2.25
C ASN A 233 -7.97 1.24 2.33
N VAL A 234 -7.42 0.19 2.91
CA VAL A 234 -8.10 -1.08 3.17
C VAL A 234 -7.99 -1.42 4.66
N ASP A 235 -9.11 -1.67 5.28
CA ASP A 235 -9.16 -2.04 6.69
C ASP A 235 -8.82 -3.51 6.89
N ALA A 236 -8.32 -3.85 8.07
CA ALA A 236 -8.04 -5.22 8.49
C ALA A 236 -9.29 -6.11 8.36
N ASN A 237 -9.05 -7.40 8.11
CA ASN A 237 -10.05 -8.44 7.91
C ASN A 237 -10.89 -8.33 6.62
N LYS A 238 -10.55 -7.40 5.72
CA LYS A 238 -11.01 -7.45 4.33
C LYS A 238 -10.22 -8.49 3.54
N VAL A 239 -10.77 -8.94 2.42
CA VAL A 239 -10.05 -9.73 1.41
C VAL A 239 -9.94 -8.94 0.12
N ILE A 240 -8.81 -9.10 -0.57
CA ILE A 240 -8.55 -8.44 -1.85
C ILE A 240 -8.48 -9.52 -2.93
N LEU A 241 -9.13 -9.28 -4.07
CA LEU A 241 -9.06 -10.05 -5.29
C LEU A 241 -8.53 -9.17 -6.44
N ALA A 242 -7.73 -9.76 -7.31
CA ALA A 242 -7.32 -9.14 -8.57
C ALA A 242 -8.02 -9.85 -9.73
N PHE A 243 -8.55 -9.08 -10.66
CA PHE A 243 -9.27 -9.58 -11.82
C PHE A 243 -8.54 -9.25 -13.12
N PHE A 244 -8.60 -10.17 -14.06
CA PHE A 244 -8.12 -10.04 -15.42
C PHE A 244 -9.24 -10.36 -16.40
N GLU A 245 -9.34 -9.60 -17.47
CA GLU A 245 -10.29 -9.81 -18.56
C GLU A 245 -9.61 -9.53 -19.90
N ALA A 246 -9.99 -10.29 -20.93
CA ALA A 246 -9.55 -10.11 -22.30
C ALA A 246 -10.74 -10.18 -23.27
N ASP A 247 -10.64 -9.47 -24.40
CA ASP A 247 -11.71 -9.42 -25.42
C ASP A 247 -11.82 -10.73 -26.22
N SER A 248 -10.75 -11.53 -26.29
CA SER A 248 -10.64 -12.70 -27.13
C SER A 248 -10.57 -14.01 -26.32
N VAL A 249 -11.08 -15.10 -26.90
CA VAL A 249 -11.08 -16.45 -26.28
C VAL A 249 -9.90 -17.32 -26.68
N ASN A 250 -9.03 -16.88 -27.58
CA ASN A 250 -7.99 -17.73 -28.17
C ASN A 250 -6.58 -17.25 -27.88
N SER A 251 -6.43 -16.42 -26.88
CA SER A 251 -5.13 -15.82 -26.55
C SER A 251 -4.58 -16.38 -25.27
N ASP A 252 -3.29 -16.65 -25.27
CA ASP A 252 -2.54 -17.08 -24.11
C ASP A 252 -1.98 -15.87 -23.38
N TYR A 253 -2.30 -15.75 -22.10
CA TYR A 253 -1.82 -14.65 -21.27
C TYR A 253 -1.04 -15.14 -20.06
N SER A 254 0.04 -14.42 -19.77
CA SER A 254 0.76 -14.51 -18.51
C SER A 254 0.66 -13.17 -17.80
N VAL A 255 0.18 -13.17 -16.57
CA VAL A 255 -0.07 -11.93 -15.81
C VAL A 255 0.61 -12.00 -14.46
N ASN A 256 1.26 -10.88 -14.10
CA ASN A 256 1.82 -10.66 -12.78
C ASN A 256 1.42 -9.26 -12.32
N ILE A 257 0.65 -9.19 -11.24
CA ILE A 257 0.25 -7.94 -10.60
C ILE A 257 1.00 -7.81 -9.28
N ARG A 258 1.64 -6.65 -9.07
CA ARG A 258 2.34 -6.33 -7.84
C ARG A 258 1.71 -5.13 -7.17
N VAL A 259 1.23 -5.32 -5.97
CA VAL A 259 0.66 -4.28 -5.10
C VAL A 259 1.73 -3.84 -4.13
N LYS A 260 2.12 -2.57 -4.18
CA LYS A 260 2.97 -1.92 -3.19
C LYS A 260 2.08 -1.28 -2.15
N TYR A 261 2.32 -1.56 -0.87
CA TYR A 261 1.53 -1.05 0.24
C TYR A 261 2.37 -0.83 1.49
N HIS A 262 1.83 -0.10 2.44
CA HIS A 262 2.37 0.02 3.79
C HIS A 262 1.28 -0.20 4.84
N LEU A 263 1.70 -0.57 6.06
CA LEU A 263 0.82 -0.65 7.23
C LEU A 263 0.52 0.76 7.75
N ARG A 264 -0.71 1.03 8.14
CA ARG A 264 -1.12 2.31 8.73
C ARG A 264 -1.64 2.15 10.17
#